data_766c13c8b66ab3a50b02d9baa16fa447
#
_entry.id   766c13c8b66ab3a50b02d9baa16fa447
#
_cell.length_a   1.000
_cell.length_b   1.000
_cell.length_c   1.000
_cell.angle_alpha   90.00
_cell.angle_beta   90.00
_cell.angle_gamma   90.00
#
_symmetry.space_group_name_H-M   'P 1'
#
loop_
_entity.id
_entity.type
_entity.pdbx_description
1 polymer ?
#
loop_
_entity_poly.entity_id
_entity_poly.type
_entity_poly.pdbx_seq_one_letter_code
_entity_poly.pdbx_strand_id
1 'polypeptide(L)'
;MPVGVDRGAWARHDRRVDEATVERVRAVVLSIPPGETMSYGEVAARAGLRSARLVGRILAVDGHDLPWHRVLRADGTCAPHIATEQRERLRTEGVFLKAQPPVQQRRRLRPTGP
;
A
#
# COMPACT_ATOMS: atom_id res chain seq x y z
N MET A 1 16.13 14.22 12.86
CA MET A 1 15.56 13.18 13.25
C MET A 1 14.11 13.16 13.02
N PRO A 2 13.63 12.35 12.47
CA PRO A 2 12.33 12.30 12.21
C PRO A 2 11.64 12.00 13.32
N VAL A 3 10.78 12.58 13.62
CA VAL A 3 10.16 12.38 14.61
C VAL A 3 9.12 11.61 14.24
N GLY A 4 8.47 11.24 14.21
CA GLY A 4 7.44 10.55 13.89
C GLY A 4 7.30 9.26 14.41
N VAL A 5 7.40 8.29 13.69
CA VAL A 5 7.12 6.95 14.08
C VAL A 5 8.22 6.39 14.91
N ASP A 6 7.87 5.78 16.00
CA ASP A 6 8.79 5.03 16.82
C ASP A 6 8.81 3.62 16.26
N ARG A 7 9.81 3.31 15.50
CA ARG A 7 9.88 2.00 14.86
C ARG A 7 10.04 0.85 15.85
N GLY A 8 10.50 1.14 17.03
CA GLY A 8 10.58 0.10 18.03
C GLY A 8 9.23 -0.40 18.48
N ALA A 9 8.20 0.41 18.31
CA ALA A 9 6.86 -0.01 18.67
C ALA A 9 6.36 -1.14 17.79
N TRP A 10 6.88 -1.27 16.59
CA TRP A 10 6.49 -2.35 15.72
C TRP A 10 6.83 -3.70 16.35
N ALA A 11 8.03 -3.83 16.84
CA ALA A 11 8.46 -5.08 17.40
C ALA A 11 7.63 -5.45 18.63
N ARG A 12 7.17 -4.46 19.35
CA ARG A 12 6.35 -4.73 20.51
C ARG A 12 4.97 -5.24 20.16
N HIS A 13 4.44 -4.79 19.03
CA HIS A 13 3.10 -5.16 18.62
C HIS A 13 3.07 -6.35 17.67
N ASP A 14 4.12 -6.56 16.91
CA ASP A 14 4.11 -7.63 15.93
C ASP A 14 5.54 -8.11 15.78
N ARG A 15 5.79 -9.32 16.21
CA ARG A 15 7.15 -9.85 16.18
C ARG A 15 7.70 -10.03 14.79
N ARG A 16 6.85 -10.02 13.79
CA ARG A 16 7.31 -10.14 12.42
C ARG A 16 7.82 -8.83 11.87
N VAL A 17 7.61 -7.73 12.60
CA VAL A 17 7.96 -6.42 12.08
C VAL A 17 9.07 -5.85 12.93
N ASP A 18 10.25 -5.73 12.37
CA ASP A 18 11.35 -5.08 13.05
C ASP A 18 11.86 -3.98 12.14
N GLU A 19 12.83 -3.27 12.63
CA GLU A 19 13.35 -2.13 11.90
C GLU A 19 13.93 -2.54 10.55
N ALA A 20 14.61 -3.67 10.50
CA ALA A 20 15.18 -4.14 9.25
C ALA A 20 14.10 -4.45 8.23
N THR A 21 12.99 -5.05 8.68
CA THR A 21 11.87 -5.35 7.80
C THR A 21 11.28 -4.06 7.24
N VAL A 22 11.08 -3.06 8.10
CA VAL A 22 10.53 -1.80 7.66
C VAL A 22 11.46 -1.16 6.63
N GLU A 23 12.76 -1.20 6.86
CA GLU A 23 13.70 -0.60 5.92
C GLU A 23 13.70 -1.30 4.58
N ARG A 24 13.54 -2.62 4.58
CA ARG A 24 13.47 -3.33 3.30
C ARG A 24 12.23 -2.94 2.50
N VAL A 25 11.09 -2.81 3.19
CA VAL A 25 9.87 -2.37 2.51
C VAL A 25 10.04 -0.97 1.96
N ARG A 26 10.61 -0.08 2.77
CA ARG A 26 10.82 1.29 2.32
C ARG A 26 11.71 1.34 1.09
N ALA A 27 12.78 0.55 1.09
CA ALA A 27 13.70 0.55 -0.04
C ALA A 27 13.00 0.08 -1.33
N VAL A 28 12.16 -0.95 -1.22
CA VAL A 28 11.45 -1.44 -2.39
C VAL A 28 10.50 -0.37 -2.92
N VAL A 29 9.73 0.26 -2.04
CA VAL A 29 8.76 1.26 -2.48
C VAL A 29 9.48 2.47 -3.10
N LEU A 30 10.60 2.89 -2.50
CA LEU A 30 11.36 3.99 -3.05
C LEU A 30 11.90 3.69 -4.44
N SER A 31 12.06 2.42 -4.77
CA SER A 31 12.59 2.04 -6.06
C SER A 31 11.56 2.11 -7.20
N ILE A 32 10.28 2.30 -6.89
CA ILE A 32 9.25 2.35 -7.91
C ILE A 32 9.30 3.73 -8.56
N PRO A 33 9.61 3.81 -9.85
CA PRO A 33 9.72 5.14 -10.46
C PRO A 33 8.36 5.75 -10.76
N PRO A 34 8.31 7.06 -10.98
CA PRO A 34 7.06 7.69 -11.38
C PRO A 34 6.53 7.06 -12.67
N GLY A 35 5.22 6.88 -12.71
CA GLY A 35 4.62 6.27 -13.89
C GLY A 35 4.51 4.77 -13.80
N GLU A 36 5.05 4.16 -12.76
CA GLU A 36 4.98 2.71 -12.58
C GLU A 36 4.30 2.37 -11.28
N THR A 37 3.78 1.17 -11.19
CA THR A 37 3.09 0.70 -10.00
C THR A 37 3.55 -0.70 -9.66
N MET A 38 3.32 -1.08 -8.41
CA MET A 38 3.68 -2.42 -7.93
C MET A 38 2.58 -2.84 -6.96
N SER A 39 2.27 -4.11 -6.90
CA SER A 39 1.25 -4.56 -5.96
C SER A 39 1.85 -4.73 -4.57
N TYR A 40 1.00 -4.73 -3.56
CA TYR A 40 1.46 -4.99 -2.19
C TYR A 40 2.16 -6.35 -2.11
N GLY A 41 1.65 -7.35 -2.83
CA GLY A 41 2.28 -8.66 -2.82
C GLY A 41 3.64 -8.65 -3.46
N GLU A 42 3.79 -7.87 -4.51
CA GLU A 42 5.08 -7.77 -5.18
C GLU A 42 6.10 -7.06 -4.31
N VAL A 43 5.66 -6.02 -3.59
CA VAL A 43 6.53 -5.34 -2.65
C VAL A 43 6.97 -6.33 -1.56
N ALA A 44 6.01 -7.11 -1.06
CA ALA A 44 6.33 -8.10 -0.03
C ALA A 44 7.37 -9.09 -0.53
N ALA A 45 7.16 -9.61 -1.74
CA ALA A 45 8.09 -10.59 -2.28
C ALA A 45 9.49 -10.03 -2.42
N ARG A 46 9.60 -8.81 -2.90
CA ARG A 46 10.92 -8.18 -3.06
C ARG A 46 11.57 -7.84 -1.74
N ALA A 47 10.76 -7.59 -0.71
CA ALA A 47 11.30 -7.32 0.62
C ALA A 47 11.53 -8.58 1.42
N GLY A 48 11.28 -9.75 0.85
CA GLY A 48 11.50 -11.00 1.56
C GLY A 48 10.43 -11.33 2.56
N LEU A 49 9.21 -10.82 2.35
CA LEU A 49 8.10 -11.06 3.26
C LEU A 49 7.07 -11.95 2.62
N ARG A 50 6.28 -12.61 3.45
CA ARG A 50 5.22 -13.47 2.94
C ARG A 50 3.87 -12.80 2.91
N SER A 51 3.73 -11.64 3.53
CA SER A 51 2.41 -11.06 3.74
C SER A 51 2.30 -9.69 3.08
N ALA A 52 1.42 -9.59 2.10
CA ALA A 52 1.10 -8.31 1.49
C ALA A 52 0.42 -7.40 2.51
N ARG A 53 -0.34 -7.99 3.44
CA ARG A 53 -1.01 -7.21 4.46
C ARG A 53 -0.01 -6.48 5.35
N LEU A 54 1.11 -7.11 5.62
CA LEU A 54 2.14 -6.50 6.43
C LEU A 54 2.71 -5.26 5.75
N VAL A 55 2.89 -5.32 4.43
CA VAL A 55 3.34 -4.16 3.67
C VAL A 55 2.34 -3.02 3.85
N GLY A 56 1.05 -3.33 3.75
CA GLY A 56 0.03 -2.30 3.93
C GLY A 56 0.10 -1.64 5.29
N ARG A 57 0.30 -2.43 6.34
CA ARG A 57 0.42 -1.88 7.68
C ARG A 57 1.64 -1.00 7.83
N ILE A 58 2.76 -1.42 7.28
CA ILE A 58 3.99 -0.63 7.37
C ILE A 58 3.79 0.70 6.64
N LEU A 59 3.19 0.67 5.46
CA LEU A 59 3.00 1.90 4.72
C LEU A 59 2.02 2.84 5.41
N ALA A 60 1.00 2.28 6.05
CA ALA A 60 0.02 3.11 6.74
C ALA A 60 0.64 3.86 7.91
N VAL A 61 1.61 3.26 8.58
CA VAL A 61 2.20 3.86 9.76
C VAL A 61 3.46 4.63 9.44
N ASP A 62 4.30 4.10 8.56
CA ASP A 62 5.63 4.64 8.34
C ASP A 62 5.92 4.97 6.88
N GLY A 63 4.90 5.11 6.07
CA GLY A 63 5.13 5.30 4.63
C GLY A 63 4.73 6.65 4.09
N HIS A 64 4.43 7.62 4.94
CA HIS A 64 3.91 8.89 4.47
C HIS A 64 4.87 9.66 3.59
N ASP A 65 6.17 9.43 3.78
CA ASP A 65 7.20 10.11 3.00
C ASP A 65 7.59 9.31 1.75
N LEU A 66 6.97 8.16 1.54
CA LEU A 66 7.30 7.30 0.41
C LEU A 66 6.30 7.50 -0.71
N PRO A 67 6.63 7.09 -1.93
CA PRO A 67 5.64 7.11 -3.01
C PRO A 67 4.65 5.96 -2.85
N TRP A 68 3.92 5.96 -1.74
CA TRP A 68 2.98 4.89 -1.41
C TRP A 68 1.87 4.77 -2.46
N HIS A 69 1.60 5.85 -3.17
CA HIS A 69 0.54 5.85 -4.17
C HIS A 69 0.85 4.92 -5.34
N ARG A 70 2.11 4.51 -5.47
CA ARG A 70 2.51 3.59 -6.54
C ARG A 70 2.31 2.14 -6.15
N VAL A 71 1.79 1.87 -4.93
CA VAL A 71 1.56 0.50 -4.48
C VAL A 71 0.06 0.25 -4.50
N LEU A 72 -0.36 -0.76 -5.26
CA LEU A 72 -1.77 -1.05 -5.48
C LEU A 72 -2.12 -2.44 -4.94
N ARG A 73 -3.42 -2.69 -4.84
CA ARG A 73 -3.88 -4.02 -4.49
C ARG A 73 -3.63 -4.96 -5.67
N ALA A 74 -3.66 -6.26 -5.38
CA ALA A 74 -3.32 -7.26 -6.41
C ALA A 74 -4.18 -7.14 -7.66
N ASP A 75 -5.43 -6.70 -7.51
CA ASP A 75 -6.31 -6.56 -8.67
C ASP A 75 -6.17 -5.20 -9.35
N GLY A 76 -5.18 -4.42 -8.96
CA GLY A 76 -4.94 -3.13 -9.61
C GLY A 76 -5.80 -1.99 -9.08
N THR A 77 -6.49 -2.20 -7.98
CA THR A 77 -7.34 -1.15 -7.41
C THR A 77 -6.66 -0.52 -6.20
N CYS A 78 -7.20 0.61 -5.76
CA CYS A 78 -6.72 1.29 -4.57
C CYS A 78 -7.54 0.88 -3.37
N ALA A 79 -6.93 0.93 -2.18
CA ALA A 79 -7.70 0.71 -0.97
C ALA A 79 -8.75 1.80 -0.85
N PRO A 80 -9.99 1.46 -0.46
CA PRO A 80 -11.08 2.44 -0.56
C PRO A 80 -10.85 3.73 0.19
N HIS A 81 -10.24 3.67 1.36
CA HIS A 81 -10.11 4.86 2.20
C HIS A 81 -9.08 5.86 1.67
N ILE A 82 -8.23 5.45 0.74
CA ILE A 82 -7.25 6.37 0.17
C ILE A 82 -7.35 6.46 -1.34
N ALA A 83 -8.41 5.88 -1.90
CA ALA A 83 -8.48 5.74 -3.36
C ALA A 83 -8.47 7.08 -4.09
N THR A 84 -9.19 8.06 -3.58
CA THR A 84 -9.27 9.34 -4.27
C THR A 84 -7.91 10.01 -4.36
N GLU A 85 -7.21 10.10 -3.25
CA GLU A 85 -5.91 10.75 -3.24
C GLU A 85 -4.91 9.93 -4.06
N GLN A 86 -4.96 8.63 -3.93
CA GLN A 86 -4.02 7.77 -4.64
C GLN A 86 -4.20 7.90 -6.15
N ARG A 87 -5.44 7.87 -6.62
CA ARG A 87 -5.69 7.99 -8.04
C ARG A 87 -5.27 9.36 -8.58
N GLU A 88 -5.46 10.40 -7.78
CA GLU A 88 -5.03 11.72 -8.18
C GLU A 88 -3.52 11.80 -8.33
N ARG A 89 -2.79 11.25 -7.38
CA ARG A 89 -1.33 11.26 -7.44
C ARG A 89 -0.83 10.47 -8.64
N LEU A 90 -1.45 9.32 -8.91
CA LEU A 90 -1.05 8.52 -10.04
C LEU A 90 -1.34 9.24 -11.36
N ARG A 91 -2.48 9.94 -11.40
CA ARG A 91 -2.84 10.64 -12.62
C ARG A 91 -1.81 11.70 -12.97
N THR A 92 -1.28 12.40 -11.98
CA THR A 92 -0.24 13.39 -12.26
C THR A 92 1.03 12.76 -12.80
N GLU A 93 1.19 11.46 -12.61
CA GLU A 93 2.34 10.74 -13.15
C GLU A 93 2.00 10.02 -14.45
N GLY A 94 0.82 10.26 -14.99
CA GLY A 94 0.43 9.65 -16.24
C GLY A 94 -0.19 8.27 -16.10
N VAL A 95 -0.53 7.84 -14.89
CA VAL A 95 -1.11 6.53 -14.67
C VAL A 95 -2.61 6.69 -14.47
N PHE A 96 -3.39 6.06 -15.35
CA PHE A 96 -4.84 6.15 -15.29
C PHE A 96 -5.40 4.77 -15.01
N LEU A 97 -5.99 4.59 -13.84
CA LEU A 97 -6.51 3.31 -13.46
C LEU A 97 -7.95 3.16 -13.93
N LYS A 98 -8.38 1.92 -14.07
CA LYS A 98 -9.77 1.68 -14.41
C LYS A 98 -10.66 2.17 -13.29
N ALA A 99 -11.88 2.51 -13.64
CA ALA A 99 -12.83 2.94 -12.64
C ALA A 99 -13.01 1.85 -11.60
N GLN A 100 -13.03 2.26 -10.35
CA GLN A 100 -13.13 1.32 -9.27
C GLN A 100 -14.52 1.40 -8.69
N PRO A 101 -15.28 0.31 -8.69
CA PRO A 101 -16.66 0.38 -8.20
C PRO A 101 -16.67 0.66 -6.71
N PRO A 102 -17.67 1.38 -6.25
CA PRO A 102 -17.80 1.64 -4.83
C PRO A 102 -18.00 0.36 -4.05
N VAL A 103 -17.46 0.30 -2.88
CA VAL A 103 -17.58 -0.89 -2.05
C VAL A 103 -19.01 -1.21 -1.75
N GLN A 104 -19.81 -0.21 -1.47
CA GLN A 104 -21.21 -0.44 -1.18
C GLN A 104 -21.93 -1.07 -2.35
N GLN A 105 -21.57 -0.65 -3.55
CA GLN A 105 -22.20 -1.21 -4.71
C GLN A 105 -21.92 -2.69 -4.83
N ARG A 106 -20.71 -3.09 -4.58
CA ARG A 106 -20.36 -4.50 -4.66
C ARG A 106 -21.14 -5.32 -3.64
N ARG A 107 -21.30 -4.79 -2.44
CA ARG A 107 -22.01 -5.52 -1.41
C ARG A 107 -23.47 -5.64 -1.74
N ARG A 108 -24.06 -4.59 -2.29
CA ARG A 108 -25.47 -4.67 -2.63
C ARG A 108 -25.74 -5.65 -3.74
N LEU A 109 -24.84 -5.71 -4.68
CA LEU A 109 -25.08 -6.62 -5.79
C LEU A 109 -25.13 -8.05 -5.34
N ARG A 110 -24.33 -8.41 -4.37
CA ARG A 110 -24.35 -9.78 -3.92
C ARG A 110 -25.63 -10.15 -3.25
N PRO A 111 -26.08 -9.41 -2.29
CA PRO A 111 -27.25 -9.89 -1.58
C PRO A 111 -28.50 -9.73 -2.35
N THR A 112 -28.61 -8.73 -3.14
CA THR A 112 -29.84 -8.60 -3.80
C THR A 112 -29.87 -9.42 -4.97
N GLY A 113 -28.85 -9.75 -5.36
CA GLY A 113 -28.83 -10.52 -6.42
C GLY A 113 -29.32 -11.29 -6.31
N PRO A 114 -29.59 -11.12 -6.08
CA PRO A 114 -29.80 -11.74 -6.01
C PRO A 114 -29.26 -11.57 -6.67
#